data_526020fddfff21ff53abebea4301cd61
#
_entry.id   526020fddfff21ff53abebea4301cd61
#
_cell.length_a   1.000
_cell.length_b   1.000
_cell.length_c   1.000
_cell.angle_alpha   90.00
_cell.angle_beta   90.00
_cell.angle_gamma   90.00
#
_symmetry.space_group_name_H-M   'P 1'
#
loop_
_entity.id
_entity.type
_entity.pdbx_description
1 polymer ?
#
loop_
_entity_poly.entity_id
_entity_poly.type
_entity_poly.pdbx_seq_one_letter_code
_entity_poly.pdbx_strand_id
1 'polypeptide(L)'
;MKALHIYWKERKAKLSPEINSKLDELEQKGYMTDELVFIQRKRPKLQRGDVFVVQPRKNIYFYGLILNVVSTPSCNCKIFACIFKNITHEKNMDNFRPDFNNLLLPPMLLIKEPWTSGYFFNVGRINLDEIEVPTYGFYHDNTNCIVSDLNERLNYYPSLIGLLMYSGIGGVACDIESELIINPNLLLDDQPPSQSDFCIKFPEIIKRRGINYWFSTEQYD
;
A
#
# COMPACT_ATOMS: atom_id res chain seq x y z
N MET A 1 12.27 -7.12 -18.38
CA MET A 1 11.27 -7.66 -17.42
C MET A 1 10.97 -6.57 -16.40
N LYS A 2 9.71 -6.35 -16.04
CA LYS A 2 9.28 -5.33 -15.08
C LYS A 2 9.74 -5.67 -13.65
N ALA A 3 10.03 -4.66 -12.81
CA ALA A 3 10.53 -4.88 -11.45
C ALA A 3 9.54 -5.66 -10.58
N LEU A 4 8.25 -5.36 -10.70
CA LEU A 4 7.20 -6.08 -9.98
C LEU A 4 7.16 -7.57 -10.37
N HIS A 5 7.34 -7.89 -11.65
CA HIS A 5 7.38 -9.28 -12.10
C HIS A 5 8.62 -10.03 -11.55
N ILE A 6 9.77 -9.35 -11.47
CA ILE A 6 10.99 -9.93 -10.87
C ILE A 6 10.73 -10.21 -9.38
N TYR A 7 10.12 -9.26 -8.67
CA TYR A 7 9.78 -9.40 -7.26
C TYR A 7 8.90 -10.64 -7.03
N TRP A 8 7.78 -10.76 -7.75
CA TRP A 8 6.89 -11.90 -7.60
C TRP A 8 7.55 -13.23 -7.96
N LYS A 9 8.34 -13.26 -9.02
CA LYS A 9 9.09 -14.47 -9.41
C LYS A 9 10.08 -14.90 -8.33
N GLU A 10 10.86 -13.96 -7.78
CA GLU A 10 11.83 -14.27 -6.72
C GLU A 10 11.14 -14.66 -5.41
N ARG A 11 9.99 -14.09 -5.11
CA ARG A 11 9.19 -14.42 -3.93
C ARG A 11 8.57 -15.80 -4.05
N LYS A 12 7.83 -16.06 -5.13
CA LYS A 12 7.18 -17.37 -5.38
C LYS A 12 8.19 -18.53 -5.38
N ALA A 13 9.41 -18.32 -5.86
CA ALA A 13 10.45 -19.35 -5.86
C ALA A 13 10.89 -19.82 -4.45
N LYS A 14 10.58 -19.04 -3.40
CA LYS A 14 10.93 -19.36 -2.01
C LYS A 14 9.77 -19.93 -1.20
N LEU A 15 8.55 -19.89 -1.76
CA LEU A 15 7.32 -20.35 -1.11
C LEU A 15 7.08 -21.84 -1.39
N SER A 16 6.32 -22.47 -0.50
CA SER A 16 5.90 -23.86 -0.71
C SER A 16 4.95 -23.97 -1.91
N PRO A 17 4.85 -25.14 -2.57
CA PRO A 17 3.89 -25.37 -3.64
C PRO A 17 2.45 -25.08 -3.22
N GLU A 18 2.08 -25.38 -1.96
CA GLU A 18 0.74 -25.14 -1.44
C GLU A 18 0.42 -23.63 -1.38
N ILE A 19 1.37 -22.80 -0.87
CA ILE A 19 1.19 -21.35 -0.81
C ILE A 19 1.12 -20.77 -2.23
N ASN A 20 1.97 -21.25 -3.15
CA ASN A 20 1.95 -20.81 -4.54
C ASN A 20 0.61 -21.13 -5.20
N SER A 21 0.03 -22.31 -4.97
CA SER A 21 -1.29 -22.68 -5.49
C SER A 21 -2.37 -21.69 -5.02
N LYS A 22 -2.37 -21.32 -3.73
CA LYS A 22 -3.34 -20.35 -3.19
C LYS A 22 -3.18 -18.95 -3.79
N LEU A 23 -1.93 -18.52 -4.03
CA LEU A 23 -1.65 -17.25 -4.70
C LEU A 23 -2.11 -17.28 -6.17
N ASP A 24 -1.90 -18.38 -6.87
CA ASP A 24 -2.35 -18.55 -8.26
C ASP A 24 -3.89 -18.56 -8.35
N GLU A 25 -4.58 -19.17 -7.39
CA GLU A 25 -6.03 -19.12 -7.26
C GLU A 25 -6.54 -17.69 -7.02
N LEU A 26 -5.85 -16.93 -6.15
CA LEU A 26 -6.17 -15.53 -5.89
C LEU A 26 -5.99 -14.67 -7.16
N GLU A 27 -4.89 -14.86 -7.89
CA GLU A 27 -4.64 -14.17 -9.16
C GLU A 27 -5.73 -14.51 -10.23
N GLN A 28 -6.19 -15.76 -10.28
CA GLN A 28 -7.23 -16.21 -11.21
C GLN A 28 -8.61 -15.61 -10.90
N LYS A 29 -8.94 -15.37 -9.62
CA LYS A 29 -10.16 -14.65 -9.23
C LYS A 29 -10.18 -13.21 -9.72
N GLY A 30 -9.00 -12.64 -10.02
CA GLY A 30 -8.83 -11.25 -10.37
C GLY A 30 -9.01 -10.33 -9.16
N TYR A 31 -9.17 -9.05 -9.43
CA TYR A 31 -9.29 -8.02 -8.38
C TYR A 31 -10.72 -7.96 -7.82
N MET A 32 -11.13 -9.02 -7.11
CA MET A 32 -12.43 -9.08 -6.43
C MET A 32 -12.34 -8.46 -5.04
N THR A 33 -13.46 -7.96 -4.53
CA THR A 33 -13.52 -7.34 -3.20
C THR A 33 -13.90 -8.34 -2.10
N ASP A 34 -14.07 -9.61 -2.45
CA ASP A 34 -14.56 -10.67 -1.54
C ASP A 34 -13.54 -11.01 -0.43
N GLU A 35 -12.28 -10.60 -0.60
CA GLU A 35 -11.20 -10.77 0.38
C GLU A 35 -11.27 -9.77 1.54
N LEU A 36 -12.10 -8.73 1.44
CA LEU A 36 -12.30 -7.75 2.50
C LEU A 36 -13.73 -7.77 3.03
N VAL A 37 -13.86 -7.58 4.32
CA VAL A 37 -15.17 -7.47 4.98
C VAL A 37 -15.66 -6.03 4.90
N PHE A 38 -16.90 -5.84 4.44
CA PHE A 38 -17.57 -4.55 4.43
C PHE A 38 -17.68 -3.96 5.85
N ILE A 39 -17.34 -2.70 6.01
CA ILE A 39 -17.42 -1.99 7.29
C ILE A 39 -18.63 -1.06 7.31
N GLN A 40 -18.57 0.02 6.54
CA GLN A 40 -19.62 1.03 6.47
C GLN A 40 -19.34 2.01 5.31
N ARG A 41 -20.34 2.29 4.49
CA ARG A 41 -20.24 3.33 3.47
C ARG A 41 -20.21 4.72 4.09
N LYS A 42 -19.20 5.50 3.72
CA LYS A 42 -19.09 6.93 4.04
C LYS A 42 -18.49 7.67 2.85
N ARG A 43 -18.76 8.97 2.79
CA ARG A 43 -18.14 9.87 1.81
C ARG A 43 -17.29 10.92 2.55
N PRO A 44 -16.21 10.53 3.20
CA PRO A 44 -15.42 11.46 3.97
C PRO A 44 -14.73 12.50 3.07
N LYS A 45 -14.45 13.65 3.63
CA LYS A 45 -13.47 14.59 3.08
C LYS A 45 -12.08 14.12 3.54
N LEU A 46 -11.41 13.36 2.69
CA LEU A 46 -10.11 12.79 3.00
C LEU A 46 -9.03 13.88 3.05
N GLN A 47 -8.12 13.77 4.02
CA GLN A 47 -7.05 14.73 4.24
C GLN A 47 -5.77 13.99 4.70
N ARG A 48 -4.63 14.66 4.55
CA ARG A 48 -3.35 14.24 5.08
C ARG A 48 -3.47 14.01 6.59
N GLY A 49 -2.94 12.89 7.07
CA GLY A 49 -2.99 12.47 8.47
C GLY A 49 -4.25 11.71 8.87
N ASP A 50 -5.26 11.56 7.99
CA ASP A 50 -6.41 10.71 8.31
C ASP A 50 -5.96 9.26 8.51
N VAL A 51 -6.37 8.71 9.65
CA VAL A 51 -6.19 7.29 10.00
C VAL A 51 -7.46 6.55 9.64
N PHE A 52 -7.31 5.46 8.94
CA PHE A 52 -8.41 4.58 8.57
C PHE A 52 -8.14 3.13 8.97
N VAL A 53 -9.17 2.31 8.95
CA VAL A 53 -9.06 0.87 9.11
C VAL A 53 -9.61 0.15 7.90
N VAL A 54 -9.02 -1.01 7.60
CA VAL A 54 -9.46 -1.99 6.60
C VAL A 54 -9.66 -3.33 7.30
N GLN A 55 -10.72 -4.05 6.95
CA GLN A 55 -11.12 -5.28 7.62
C GLN A 55 -10.88 -6.50 6.73
N PRO A 56 -9.75 -7.22 6.87
CA PRO A 56 -9.48 -8.45 6.11
C PRO A 56 -10.27 -9.65 6.63
N ARG A 57 -10.59 -9.68 7.92
CA ARG A 57 -11.40 -10.73 8.58
C ARG A 57 -12.36 -10.09 9.56
N LYS A 58 -13.49 -10.73 9.84
CA LYS A 58 -14.51 -10.19 10.74
C LYS A 58 -13.91 -9.79 12.10
N ASN A 59 -14.10 -8.53 12.47
CA ASN A 59 -13.60 -7.91 13.70
C ASN A 59 -12.07 -7.88 13.85
N ILE A 60 -11.32 -8.01 12.77
CA ILE A 60 -9.88 -7.80 12.73
C ILE A 60 -9.59 -6.72 11.69
N TYR A 61 -8.90 -5.69 12.11
CA TYR A 61 -8.62 -4.52 11.28
C TYR A 61 -7.13 -4.24 11.22
N PHE A 62 -6.63 -3.88 10.05
CA PHE A 62 -5.34 -3.20 9.89
C PHE A 62 -5.55 -1.70 9.86
N TYR A 63 -4.61 -0.97 10.44
CA TYR A 63 -4.59 0.49 10.31
C TYR A 63 -3.97 0.93 8.99
N GLY A 64 -4.50 2.01 8.44
CA GLY A 64 -3.88 2.73 7.33
C GLY A 64 -3.76 4.22 7.67
N LEU A 65 -2.84 4.88 6.99
CA LEU A 65 -2.55 6.30 7.18
C LEU A 65 -2.46 7.00 5.83
N ILE A 66 -3.21 8.11 5.69
CA ILE A 66 -3.12 8.97 4.51
C ILE A 66 -1.92 9.90 4.65
N LEU A 67 -0.93 9.70 3.79
CA LEU A 67 0.31 10.49 3.76
C LEU A 67 0.11 11.83 3.05
N ASN A 68 -0.66 11.83 1.96
CA ASN A 68 -1.01 13.04 1.23
C ASN A 68 -2.29 12.86 0.41
N VAL A 69 -2.93 13.99 0.07
CA VAL A 69 -4.09 14.07 -0.80
C VAL A 69 -3.88 15.18 -1.80
N VAL A 70 -3.77 14.84 -3.08
CA VAL A 70 -3.59 15.79 -4.16
C VAL A 70 -4.87 15.88 -4.97
N SER A 71 -5.49 17.07 -4.94
CA SER A 71 -6.66 17.39 -5.74
C SER A 71 -6.25 18.16 -6.97
N THR A 72 -6.61 17.66 -8.15
CA THR A 72 -6.40 18.36 -9.42
C THR A 72 -7.74 18.74 -10.03
N PRO A 73 -7.85 19.88 -10.73
CA PRO A 73 -9.10 20.34 -11.35
C PRO A 73 -9.70 19.34 -12.36
N SER A 74 -8.85 18.52 -12.95
CA SER A 74 -9.21 17.59 -14.03
C SER A 74 -9.32 16.14 -13.56
N CYS A 75 -9.03 15.82 -12.30
CA CYS A 75 -8.87 14.45 -11.88
C CYS A 75 -9.51 14.18 -10.50
N ASN A 76 -9.98 12.96 -10.33
CA ASN A 76 -10.31 12.44 -9.01
C ASN A 76 -9.14 12.64 -8.04
N CYS A 77 -9.48 12.93 -6.78
CA CYS A 77 -8.53 13.09 -5.70
C CYS A 77 -7.55 11.90 -5.66
N LYS A 78 -6.26 12.17 -5.82
CA LYS A 78 -5.19 11.20 -5.63
C LYS A 78 -4.89 11.09 -4.14
N ILE A 79 -4.96 9.90 -3.59
CA ILE A 79 -4.77 9.65 -2.16
C ILE A 79 -3.53 8.77 -2.04
N PHE A 80 -2.54 9.24 -1.31
CA PHE A 80 -1.32 8.48 -1.02
C PHE A 80 -1.40 7.96 0.40
N ALA A 81 -1.38 6.64 0.56
CA ALA A 81 -1.57 6.00 1.85
C ALA A 81 -0.69 4.75 1.99
N CYS A 82 -0.42 4.33 3.22
CA CYS A 82 0.20 3.06 3.55
C CYS A 82 -0.66 2.28 4.54
N ILE A 83 -0.43 0.97 4.65
CA ILE A 83 -1.13 0.10 5.59
C ILE A 83 -0.09 -0.55 6.52
N PHE A 84 -0.38 -0.55 7.82
CA PHE A 84 0.47 -1.09 8.87
C PHE A 84 0.05 -2.52 9.22
N LYS A 85 0.97 -3.31 9.76
CA LYS A 85 0.69 -4.67 10.26
C LYS A 85 -0.01 -4.68 11.61
N ASN A 86 -0.02 -3.53 12.31
CA ASN A 86 -0.72 -3.42 13.59
C ASN A 86 -2.20 -3.76 13.41
N ILE A 87 -2.67 -4.76 14.10
CA ILE A 87 -4.09 -5.11 14.12
C ILE A 87 -4.80 -4.44 15.29
N THR A 88 -6.11 -4.31 15.13
CA THR A 88 -7.04 -3.91 16.18
C THR A 88 -8.35 -4.65 16.01
N HIS A 89 -9.07 -4.82 17.12
CA HIS A 89 -10.41 -5.42 17.12
C HIS A 89 -11.53 -4.37 17.19
N GLU A 90 -11.13 -3.09 17.26
CA GLU A 90 -12.05 -1.96 17.39
C GLU A 90 -11.82 -0.93 16.28
N LYS A 91 -12.90 -0.24 15.89
CA LYS A 91 -12.88 0.83 14.88
C LYS A 91 -12.59 2.19 15.53
N ASN A 92 -11.46 2.28 16.24
CA ASN A 92 -10.95 3.51 16.84
C ASN A 92 -9.43 3.63 16.59
N MET A 93 -8.82 4.72 16.99
CA MET A 93 -7.39 4.95 16.85
C MET A 93 -6.64 5.06 18.20
N ASP A 94 -7.25 4.68 19.30
CA ASP A 94 -6.73 4.94 20.64
C ASP A 94 -5.34 4.34 20.86
N ASN A 95 -5.10 3.15 20.29
CA ASN A 95 -3.84 2.43 20.36
C ASN A 95 -2.96 2.61 19.10
N PHE A 96 -3.39 3.41 18.13
CA PHE A 96 -2.61 3.59 16.92
C PHE A 96 -1.42 4.51 17.16
N ARG A 97 -0.23 4.01 16.84
CA ARG A 97 1.01 4.77 16.72
C ARG A 97 1.67 4.35 15.42
N PRO A 98 1.88 5.27 14.47
CA PRO A 98 2.50 4.93 13.19
C PRO A 98 3.95 4.49 13.41
N ASP A 99 4.24 3.26 13.05
CA ASP A 99 5.59 2.71 12.97
C ASP A 99 5.86 2.30 11.52
N PHE A 100 6.59 3.14 10.80
CA PHE A 100 6.94 2.91 9.40
C PHE A 100 7.89 1.73 9.19
N ASN A 101 8.44 1.14 10.25
CA ASN A 101 9.16 -0.13 10.20
C ASN A 101 8.23 -1.35 10.31
N ASN A 102 6.91 -1.12 10.48
CA ASN A 102 5.91 -2.16 10.60
C ASN A 102 4.81 -2.06 9.54
N LEU A 103 5.22 -1.84 8.28
CA LEU A 103 4.28 -1.74 7.15
C LEU A 103 3.88 -3.12 6.62
N LEU A 104 2.59 -3.31 6.41
CA LEU A 104 2.01 -4.40 5.62
C LEU A 104 2.13 -4.10 4.13
N LEU A 105 1.67 -2.91 3.73
CA LEU A 105 1.78 -2.41 2.36
C LEU A 105 2.50 -1.07 2.34
N PRO A 106 3.44 -0.87 1.40
CA PRO A 106 4.17 0.39 1.26
C PRO A 106 3.24 1.53 0.83
N PRO A 107 3.73 2.77 0.75
CA PRO A 107 2.97 3.86 0.18
C PRO A 107 2.37 3.48 -1.19
N MET A 108 1.07 3.71 -1.37
CA MET A 108 0.33 3.39 -2.59
C MET A 108 -0.54 4.56 -3.01
N LEU A 109 -0.78 4.66 -4.31
CA LEU A 109 -1.71 5.61 -4.88
C LEU A 109 -3.11 5.00 -4.94
N LEU A 110 -4.04 5.60 -4.22
CA LEU A 110 -5.44 5.20 -4.12
C LEU A 110 -6.37 6.22 -4.77
N ILE A 111 -7.52 5.75 -5.17
CA ILE A 111 -8.70 6.57 -5.46
C ILE A 111 -9.66 6.56 -4.25
N LYS A 112 -10.71 7.35 -4.30
CA LYS A 112 -11.68 7.48 -3.18
C LYS A 112 -12.62 6.27 -3.02
N GLU A 113 -12.64 5.37 -3.99
CA GLU A 113 -13.56 4.24 -4.05
C GLU A 113 -13.53 3.35 -2.81
N PRO A 114 -12.39 2.97 -2.19
CA PRO A 114 -12.37 2.13 -1.00
C PRO A 114 -13.22 2.66 0.17
N TRP A 115 -13.28 3.96 0.34
CA TRP A 115 -14.13 4.61 1.36
C TRP A 115 -15.59 4.70 0.95
N THR A 116 -15.86 5.04 -0.32
CA THR A 116 -17.23 5.19 -0.82
C THR A 116 -17.95 3.86 -0.98
N SER A 117 -17.22 2.79 -1.24
CA SER A 117 -17.75 1.41 -1.25
C SER A 117 -17.85 0.78 0.13
N GLY A 118 -17.20 1.35 1.15
CA GLY A 118 -17.40 1.00 2.56
C GLY A 118 -16.42 -0.02 3.13
N TYR A 119 -15.32 -0.27 2.46
CA TYR A 119 -14.29 -1.20 2.94
C TYR A 119 -13.20 -0.50 3.77
N PHE A 120 -13.01 0.82 3.56
CA PHE A 120 -12.16 1.64 4.39
C PHE A 120 -13.01 2.58 5.24
N PHE A 121 -12.62 2.74 6.50
CA PHE A 121 -13.35 3.54 7.46
C PHE A 121 -12.41 4.43 8.26
N ASN A 122 -12.59 5.78 8.17
CA ASN A 122 -11.80 6.72 8.95
C ASN A 122 -12.15 6.63 10.43
N VAL A 123 -11.14 6.48 11.27
CA VAL A 123 -11.24 6.37 12.72
C VAL A 123 -10.69 7.58 13.46
N GLY A 124 -9.96 8.47 12.77
CA GLY A 124 -9.44 9.70 13.36
C GLY A 124 -8.40 10.36 12.46
N ARG A 125 -7.62 11.25 13.07
CA ARG A 125 -6.52 11.96 12.39
C ARG A 125 -5.38 12.21 13.35
N ILE A 126 -4.15 12.11 12.82
CA ILE A 126 -2.92 12.53 13.51
C ILE A 126 -2.29 13.72 12.78
N ASN A 127 -1.54 14.52 13.50
CA ASN A 127 -0.75 15.58 12.91
C ASN A 127 0.58 15.00 12.41
N LEU A 128 0.75 14.90 11.08
CA LEU A 128 1.97 14.36 10.49
C LEU A 128 3.18 15.29 10.63
N ASP A 129 2.99 16.54 11.00
CA ASP A 129 4.09 17.48 11.22
C ASP A 129 4.73 17.28 12.60
N GLU A 130 4.09 16.51 13.49
CA GLU A 130 4.59 16.17 14.83
C GLU A 130 5.30 14.81 14.88
N ILE A 131 5.38 14.09 13.76
CA ILE A 131 6.04 12.79 13.67
C ILE A 131 7.03 12.76 12.52
N GLU A 132 8.05 11.94 12.64
CA GLU A 132 9.00 11.70 11.56
C GLU A 132 8.39 10.76 10.51
N VAL A 133 7.90 11.35 9.41
CA VAL A 133 7.45 10.58 8.25
C VAL A 133 8.66 10.32 7.35
N PRO A 134 9.03 9.05 7.08
CA PRO A 134 10.14 8.74 6.19
C PRO A 134 9.89 9.30 4.78
N THR A 135 10.96 9.62 4.07
CA THR A 135 10.85 9.99 2.66
C THR A 135 10.23 8.84 1.88
N TYR A 136 9.29 9.14 1.01
CA TYR A 136 8.61 8.14 0.18
C TYR A 136 8.52 8.56 -1.28
N GLY A 137 8.36 7.58 -2.14
CA GLY A 137 8.16 7.78 -3.57
C GLY A 137 7.56 6.57 -4.22
N PHE A 138 7.23 6.71 -5.51
CA PHE A 138 6.49 5.71 -6.26
C PHE A 138 7.28 5.28 -7.49
N TYR A 139 7.55 3.99 -7.59
CA TYR A 139 8.24 3.45 -8.74
C TYR A 139 7.29 3.32 -9.93
N HIS A 140 7.69 3.90 -11.04
CA HIS A 140 6.99 3.81 -12.32
C HIS A 140 7.69 2.80 -13.22
N ASP A 141 7.12 1.60 -13.34
CA ASP A 141 7.77 0.44 -13.96
C ASP A 141 8.03 0.61 -15.47
N ASN A 142 7.20 1.39 -16.17
CA ASN A 142 7.38 1.62 -17.61
C ASN A 142 8.55 2.55 -17.92
N THR A 143 8.80 3.55 -17.08
CA THR A 143 9.87 4.54 -17.28
C THR A 143 11.11 4.23 -16.46
N ASN A 144 11.05 3.23 -15.58
CA ASN A 144 12.12 2.86 -14.66
C ASN A 144 12.62 4.05 -13.83
N CYS A 145 11.71 4.87 -13.33
CA CYS A 145 12.01 6.02 -12.48
C CYS A 145 11.22 5.99 -11.18
N ILE A 146 11.63 6.78 -10.21
CA ILE A 146 10.87 7.02 -8.98
C ILE A 146 10.33 8.45 -9.05
N VAL A 147 9.07 8.61 -8.69
CA VAL A 147 8.39 9.92 -8.66
C VAL A 147 7.85 10.23 -7.28
N SER A 148 7.69 11.51 -6.97
CA SER A 148 7.00 12.00 -5.79
C SER A 148 5.48 11.84 -5.94
N ASP A 149 4.74 12.18 -4.89
CA ASP A 149 3.28 12.31 -4.90
C ASP A 149 2.78 13.46 -5.81
N LEU A 150 3.63 14.42 -6.13
CA LEU A 150 3.38 15.46 -7.13
C LEU A 150 3.76 15.04 -8.55
N ASN A 151 4.14 13.77 -8.75
CA ASN A 151 4.60 13.21 -10.02
C ASN A 151 5.93 13.82 -10.54
N GLU A 152 6.71 14.40 -9.65
CA GLU A 152 8.05 14.89 -9.94
C GLU A 152 9.06 13.75 -9.82
N ARG A 153 10.02 13.68 -10.74
CA ARG A 153 11.06 12.65 -10.70
C ARG A 153 12.01 12.90 -9.53
N LEU A 154 12.27 11.82 -8.79
CA LEU A 154 13.28 11.81 -7.75
C LEU A 154 14.63 11.36 -8.31
N ASN A 155 15.68 12.08 -7.98
CA ASN A 155 17.06 11.73 -8.32
C ASN A 155 17.77 10.96 -7.19
N TYR A 156 17.01 10.45 -6.22
CA TYR A 156 17.47 9.65 -5.10
C TYR A 156 16.51 8.52 -4.80
N TYR A 157 16.95 7.55 -3.99
CA TYR A 157 16.10 6.50 -3.47
C TYR A 157 15.49 6.92 -2.14
N PRO A 158 14.16 7.12 -2.06
CA PRO A 158 13.51 7.42 -0.79
C PRO A 158 13.54 6.18 0.13
N SER A 159 13.28 6.41 1.42
CA SER A 159 13.25 5.35 2.43
C SER A 159 12.16 4.32 2.16
N LEU A 160 11.00 4.78 1.68
CA LEU A 160 9.87 3.94 1.31
C LEU A 160 9.59 4.08 -0.18
N ILE A 161 9.53 2.94 -0.88
CA ILE A 161 9.22 2.91 -2.31
C ILE A 161 7.96 2.08 -2.53
N GLY A 162 6.92 2.74 -2.98
CA GLY A 162 5.68 2.12 -3.42
C GLY A 162 5.59 1.97 -4.93
N LEU A 163 4.46 1.46 -5.39
CA LEU A 163 4.13 1.39 -6.81
C LEU A 163 3.23 2.55 -7.22
N LEU A 164 3.57 3.20 -8.33
CA LEU A 164 2.67 4.15 -8.97
C LEU A 164 1.62 3.39 -9.80
N MET A 165 0.65 2.81 -9.10
CA MET A 165 -0.52 2.19 -9.71
C MET A 165 -1.76 2.73 -9.01
N TYR A 166 -2.80 3.03 -9.81
CA TYR A 166 -4.12 3.30 -9.24
C TYR A 166 -4.68 1.98 -8.70
N SER A 167 -4.64 1.84 -7.39
CA SER A 167 -5.23 0.71 -6.71
C SER A 167 -6.66 1.07 -6.31
N GLY A 168 -7.63 0.51 -7.03
CA GLY A 168 -8.99 0.39 -6.53
C GLY A 168 -9.04 -0.60 -5.37
N ILE A 169 -10.23 -0.75 -4.78
CA ILE A 169 -10.42 -1.63 -3.63
C ILE A 169 -9.96 -3.07 -3.89
N GLY A 170 -10.21 -3.61 -5.09
CA GLY A 170 -9.83 -4.97 -5.45
C GLY A 170 -8.31 -5.19 -5.47
N GLY A 171 -7.54 -4.20 -5.93
CA GLY A 171 -6.07 -4.28 -5.90
C GLY A 171 -5.53 -4.35 -4.48
N VAL A 172 -6.01 -3.48 -3.60
CA VAL A 172 -5.59 -3.49 -2.18
C VAL A 172 -6.04 -4.76 -1.47
N ALA A 173 -7.26 -5.24 -1.75
CA ALA A 173 -7.77 -6.49 -1.21
C ALA A 173 -6.87 -7.68 -1.59
N CYS A 174 -6.49 -7.77 -2.87
CA CYS A 174 -5.58 -8.79 -3.38
C CYS A 174 -4.19 -8.72 -2.74
N ASP A 175 -3.63 -7.51 -2.58
CA ASP A 175 -2.33 -7.33 -1.94
C ASP A 175 -2.35 -7.73 -0.46
N ILE A 176 -3.39 -7.34 0.29
CA ILE A 176 -3.57 -7.75 1.70
C ILE A 176 -3.72 -9.26 1.79
N GLU A 177 -4.59 -9.87 0.97
CA GLU A 177 -4.83 -11.32 1.01
C GLU A 177 -3.58 -12.10 0.62
N SER A 178 -2.79 -11.62 -0.34
CA SER A 178 -1.51 -12.22 -0.69
C SER A 178 -0.55 -12.28 0.50
N GLU A 179 -0.45 -11.19 1.28
CA GLU A 179 0.36 -11.17 2.49
C GLU A 179 -0.17 -12.15 3.56
N LEU A 180 -1.49 -12.27 3.71
CA LEU A 180 -2.12 -13.20 4.65
C LEU A 180 -1.97 -14.67 4.25
N ILE A 181 -2.02 -14.98 2.95
CA ILE A 181 -1.75 -16.33 2.43
C ILE A 181 -0.31 -16.74 2.74
N ILE A 182 0.64 -15.80 2.58
CA ILE A 182 2.07 -16.06 2.81
C ILE A 182 2.38 -16.15 4.30
N ASN A 183 1.77 -15.29 5.12
CA ASN A 183 1.96 -15.25 6.56
C ASN A 183 0.63 -15.11 7.31
N PRO A 184 -0.07 -16.19 7.58
CA PRO A 184 -1.34 -16.17 8.32
C PRO A 184 -1.22 -15.59 9.74
N ASN A 185 -0.01 -15.62 10.33
CA ASN A 185 0.23 -15.09 11.68
C ASN A 185 0.07 -13.56 11.76
N LEU A 186 -0.01 -12.85 10.62
CA LEU A 186 -0.31 -11.41 10.59
C LEU A 186 -1.65 -11.04 11.25
N LEU A 187 -2.53 -12.01 11.47
CA LEU A 187 -3.81 -11.83 12.16
C LEU A 187 -3.74 -12.08 13.67
N LEU A 188 -2.57 -12.43 14.19
CA LEU A 188 -2.36 -12.64 15.62
C LEU A 188 -1.89 -11.34 16.30
N ASP A 189 -2.33 -11.15 17.54
CA ASP A 189 -1.80 -10.09 18.41
C ASP A 189 -0.31 -10.34 18.70
N ASP A 190 0.40 -9.31 19.09
CA ASP A 190 1.79 -9.37 19.58
C ASP A 190 2.85 -9.82 18.56
N GLN A 191 2.61 -9.57 17.29
CA GLN A 191 3.67 -9.78 16.29
C GLN A 191 4.78 -8.73 16.45
N PRO A 192 6.06 -9.16 16.42
CA PRO A 192 7.16 -8.20 16.47
C PRO A 192 7.11 -7.26 15.26
N PRO A 193 7.40 -5.96 15.45
CA PRO A 193 7.45 -5.01 14.34
C PRO A 193 8.41 -5.48 13.25
N SER A 194 7.93 -5.55 12.03
CA SER A 194 8.74 -5.86 10.85
C SER A 194 8.00 -5.41 9.60
N GLN A 195 8.72 -4.92 8.61
CA GLN A 195 8.11 -4.63 7.30
C GLN A 195 7.77 -5.93 6.57
N SER A 196 6.76 -5.89 5.70
CA SER A 196 6.47 -6.99 4.78
C SER A 196 7.64 -7.20 3.80
N ASP A 197 7.70 -8.39 3.22
CA ASP A 197 8.67 -8.67 2.16
C ASP A 197 8.53 -7.70 0.97
N PHE A 198 7.32 -7.24 0.68
CA PHE A 198 7.09 -6.25 -0.36
C PHE A 198 7.79 -4.92 -0.05
N CYS A 199 7.68 -4.43 1.19
CA CYS A 199 8.33 -3.20 1.62
C CYS A 199 9.87 -3.28 1.62
N ILE A 200 10.45 -4.48 1.78
CA ILE A 200 11.90 -4.69 1.84
C ILE A 200 12.47 -5.07 0.47
N LYS A 201 11.95 -6.14 -0.13
CA LYS A 201 12.55 -6.77 -1.32
C LYS A 201 12.28 -6.02 -2.61
N PHE A 202 11.11 -5.38 -2.73
CA PHE A 202 10.80 -4.62 -3.93
C PHE A 202 11.75 -3.41 -4.12
N PRO A 203 12.02 -2.57 -3.10
CA PRO A 203 13.05 -1.54 -3.18
C PRO A 203 14.46 -2.08 -3.50
N GLU A 204 14.85 -3.25 -2.96
CA GLU A 204 16.13 -3.88 -3.28
C GLU A 204 16.24 -4.22 -4.78
N ILE A 205 15.16 -4.73 -5.38
CA ILE A 205 15.12 -5.04 -6.82
C ILE A 205 15.24 -3.76 -7.65
N ILE A 206 14.54 -2.69 -7.25
CA ILE A 206 14.63 -1.39 -7.94
C ILE A 206 16.06 -0.86 -7.87
N LYS A 207 16.70 -0.89 -6.70
CA LYS A 207 18.10 -0.47 -6.51
C LYS A 207 19.06 -1.29 -7.37
N ARG A 208 18.87 -2.61 -7.45
CA ARG A 208 19.68 -3.52 -8.30
C ARG A 208 19.56 -3.21 -9.78
N ARG A 209 18.35 -2.82 -10.23
CA ARG A 209 18.12 -2.45 -11.64
C ARG A 209 18.70 -1.09 -12.00
N GLY A 210 18.87 -0.24 -11.01
CA GLY A 210 19.12 1.19 -11.20
C GLY A 210 17.89 1.93 -11.71
N ILE A 211 17.80 3.22 -11.45
CA ILE A 211 16.73 4.08 -11.95
C ILE A 211 17.24 4.98 -13.07
N ASN A 212 16.35 5.29 -14.01
CA ASN A 212 16.66 6.22 -15.09
C ASN A 212 16.59 7.67 -14.58
N TYR A 213 17.74 8.31 -14.39
CA TYR A 213 17.82 9.73 -14.03
C TYR A 213 17.62 10.66 -15.25
N TRP A 214 17.75 10.15 -16.49
CA TRP A 214 18.01 10.92 -17.71
C TRP A 214 16.85 10.98 -18.70
N PHE A 215 15.61 10.63 -18.36
CA PHE A 215 14.52 10.88 -19.29
C PHE A 215 14.07 12.34 -19.20
N SER A 216 14.27 13.07 -20.33
CA SER A 216 13.76 14.44 -20.45
C SER A 216 12.23 14.46 -20.39
N THR A 217 11.69 15.50 -19.77
CA THR A 217 10.26 15.76 -19.64
C THR A 217 9.58 16.15 -20.96
N GLU A 218 10.25 16.04 -22.11
CA GLU A 218 9.83 16.60 -23.40
C GLU A 218 8.94 15.71 -24.27
N GLN A 219 8.44 14.59 -23.78
CA GLN A 219 7.66 13.66 -24.61
C GLN A 219 6.23 13.37 -24.16
N TYR A 220 5.61 14.19 -23.34
CA TYR A 220 4.18 14.05 -23.01
C TYR A 220 3.50 15.42 -22.92
N ASP A 221 3.47 16.15 -24.04
CA ASP A 221 2.44 17.16 -24.33
C ASP A 221 1.30 16.51 -25.13
#